data_b167059727c02305a07068c077f1f896
#
_entry.id   b167059727c02305a07068c077f1f896
#
_cell.length_a   1.000
_cell.length_b   1.000
_cell.length_c   1.000
_cell.angle_alpha   90.00
_cell.angle_beta   90.00
_cell.angle_gamma   90.00
#
_symmetry.space_group_name_H-M   'P 1'
#
loop_
_entity.id
_entity.type
_entity.pdbx_description
1 polymer ?
#
loop_
_entity_poly.entity_id
_entity_poly.type
_entity_poly.pdbx_seq_one_letter_code
_entity_poly.pdbx_strand_id
1 'polypeptide(L)'
;MKKYLLLIFVFIISSCNDELDPKPTILWIVTEDNSLHYMNLYTKGGAEMPNVSSLASEGIVFNNAFSNAPVCSVARSTIITGVYSPRIGTQYHRRMSLVKLPDDVKPLPVYLKEAGYYTSNNSKEDYNFIKDGEIWDESSGKASYKNRKKEQPFFHVQNFHNTHEGQLHFDQEHLENALKTNNLDSVKPFPYHPDTPTFRYTQSLYHNHHKDVDKEIGKFIKKLEDENLLDNTIIFYYADHGGVLPRSKGYIYESGSVSYTHLTLPTR
;
A
#
# COMPACT_ATOMS: atom_id res chain seq x y z
N MET A 1 33.09 8.88 -76.51
CA MET A 1 31.85 8.47 -75.87
C MET A 1 32.13 8.28 -74.36
N LYS A 2 31.70 9.24 -73.53
CA LYS A 2 31.87 9.22 -72.09
C LYS A 2 30.62 8.58 -71.46
N LYS A 3 30.79 7.40 -70.80
CA LYS A 3 29.73 6.77 -70.02
C LYS A 3 29.66 7.44 -68.63
N TYR A 4 28.56 8.12 -68.39
CA TYR A 4 28.25 8.64 -67.05
C TYR A 4 27.64 7.51 -66.19
N LEU A 5 28.40 7.09 -65.17
CA LEU A 5 27.93 6.14 -64.16
C LEU A 5 27.13 6.93 -63.11
N LEU A 6 25.80 6.76 -63.12
CA LEU A 6 24.90 7.40 -62.17
C LEU A 6 24.89 6.55 -60.87
N LEU A 7 25.60 6.97 -59.84
CA LEU A 7 25.57 6.40 -58.51
C LEU A 7 24.31 6.85 -57.78
N ILE A 8 23.30 6.00 -57.70
CA ILE A 8 22.11 6.24 -56.89
C ILE A 8 22.50 5.93 -55.45
N PHE A 9 22.65 6.97 -54.64
CA PHE A 9 22.85 6.87 -53.19
C PHE A 9 21.49 6.66 -52.54
N VAL A 10 21.12 5.41 -52.24
CA VAL A 10 19.94 5.11 -51.47
C VAL A 10 20.25 5.46 -50.01
N PHE A 11 19.76 6.59 -49.54
CA PHE A 11 19.71 6.92 -48.13
C PHE A 11 18.68 6.03 -47.48
N ILE A 12 19.11 4.93 -46.84
CA ILE A 12 18.29 4.20 -45.87
C ILE A 12 18.15 5.11 -44.68
N ILE A 13 17.07 5.87 -44.61
CA ILE A 13 16.65 6.56 -43.40
C ILE A 13 16.18 5.45 -42.46
N SER A 14 17.09 4.90 -41.65
CA SER A 14 16.72 4.17 -40.43
C SER A 14 16.06 5.19 -39.52
N SER A 15 14.74 5.35 -39.65
CA SER A 15 13.93 5.97 -38.65
C SER A 15 14.08 5.06 -37.40
N CYS A 16 14.92 5.44 -36.47
CA CYS A 16 14.76 4.99 -35.09
C CYS A 16 13.36 5.46 -34.69
N ASN A 17 12.37 4.60 -34.81
CA ASN A 17 11.20 4.71 -33.97
C ASN A 17 11.75 4.47 -32.56
N ASP A 18 12.03 5.53 -31.81
CA ASP A 18 12.03 5.48 -30.38
C ASP A 18 10.60 5.10 -29.98
N GLU A 19 10.27 3.80 -30.02
CA GLU A 19 9.14 3.30 -29.26
C GLU A 19 9.44 3.69 -27.83
N LEU A 20 8.80 4.77 -27.37
CA LEU A 20 8.87 5.15 -25.97
C LEU A 20 8.47 3.91 -25.17
N ASP A 21 9.37 3.47 -24.33
CA ASP A 21 9.10 2.36 -23.42
C ASP A 21 7.72 2.54 -22.80
N PRO A 22 6.88 1.50 -22.74
CA PRO A 22 5.54 1.60 -22.21
C PRO A 22 5.62 2.12 -20.77
N LYS A 23 4.79 3.11 -20.44
CA LYS A 23 4.74 3.66 -19.08
C LYS A 23 4.50 2.52 -18.09
N PRO A 24 5.28 2.42 -16.99
CA PRO A 24 5.06 1.39 -15.99
C PRO A 24 3.67 1.56 -15.35
N THR A 25 3.04 0.47 -15.01
CA THR A 25 1.87 0.50 -14.16
C THR A 25 2.29 0.67 -12.70
N ILE A 26 1.40 1.17 -11.87
CA ILE A 26 1.70 1.46 -10.46
C ILE A 26 0.66 0.74 -9.59
N LEU A 27 1.14 -0.07 -8.69
CA LEU A 27 0.32 -0.77 -7.71
C LEU A 27 0.71 -0.34 -6.29
N TRP A 28 -0.27 0.11 -5.54
CA TRP A 28 -0.14 0.26 -4.10
C TRP A 28 -0.87 -0.87 -3.39
N ILE A 29 -0.14 -1.65 -2.63
CA ILE A 29 -0.65 -2.66 -1.70
C ILE A 29 -0.60 -2.04 -0.31
N VAL A 30 -1.77 -1.75 0.25
CA VAL A 30 -1.90 -1.03 1.51
C VAL A 30 -2.53 -1.93 2.56
N THR A 31 -1.83 -2.14 3.67
CA THR A 31 -2.41 -2.74 4.87
C THR A 31 -2.81 -1.66 5.86
N GLU A 32 -3.73 -1.96 6.75
CA GLU A 32 -4.18 -1.05 7.78
C GLU A 32 -3.55 -1.37 9.12
N ASP A 33 -3.35 -0.34 9.95
CA ASP A 33 -2.96 -0.47 11.36
C ASP A 33 -1.79 -1.44 11.58
N ASN A 34 -0.72 -1.35 10.78
CA ASN A 34 0.38 -2.31 10.83
C ASN A 34 1.74 -1.60 10.94
N SER A 35 2.69 -2.26 11.59
CA SER A 35 4.04 -1.74 11.74
C SER A 35 5.11 -2.82 11.60
N LEU A 36 6.34 -2.38 11.37
CA LEU A 36 7.51 -3.26 11.26
C LEU A 36 7.71 -4.16 12.50
N HIS A 37 7.17 -3.77 13.67
CA HIS A 37 7.30 -4.53 14.90
C HIS A 37 6.62 -5.91 14.86
N TYR A 38 5.63 -6.09 13.99
CA TYR A 38 4.83 -7.31 13.90
C TYR A 38 5.19 -8.21 12.72
N MET A 39 6.17 -7.83 11.90
CA MET A 39 6.60 -8.55 10.71
C MET A 39 7.99 -9.16 10.90
N ASN A 40 8.16 -10.45 10.59
CA ASN A 40 9.45 -11.13 10.74
C ASN A 40 10.56 -10.56 9.85
N LEU A 41 10.22 -9.89 8.77
CA LEU A 41 11.17 -9.19 7.90
C LEU A 41 11.99 -8.14 8.65
N TYR A 42 11.40 -7.50 9.65
CA TYR A 42 12.03 -6.43 10.44
C TYR A 42 12.31 -6.82 11.89
N THR A 43 11.48 -7.68 12.48
CA THR A 43 11.49 -7.97 13.90
C THR A 43 11.51 -9.47 14.16
N LYS A 44 12.52 -9.94 14.89
CA LYS A 44 12.60 -11.35 15.30
C LYS A 44 11.35 -11.72 16.12
N GLY A 45 10.62 -12.75 15.70
CA GLY A 45 9.38 -13.20 16.35
C GLY A 45 8.13 -12.48 15.82
N GLY A 46 8.23 -11.61 14.83
CA GLY A 46 7.08 -11.12 14.08
C GLY A 46 6.42 -12.21 13.24
N ALA A 47 5.25 -11.92 12.69
CA ALA A 47 4.52 -12.83 11.84
C ALA A 47 5.31 -13.18 10.57
N GLU A 48 5.32 -14.44 10.21
CA GLU A 48 5.92 -14.88 8.94
C GLU A 48 5.03 -14.46 7.78
N MET A 49 5.63 -13.72 6.84
CA MET A 49 4.98 -13.18 5.66
C MET A 49 5.84 -13.49 4.42
N PRO A 50 5.84 -14.75 3.94
CA PRO A 50 6.73 -15.19 2.88
C PRO A 50 6.49 -14.48 1.53
N ASN A 51 5.25 -14.13 1.18
CA ASN A 51 4.96 -13.42 -0.06
C ASN A 51 5.48 -11.98 -0.03
N VAL A 52 5.33 -11.28 1.10
CA VAL A 52 5.93 -9.96 1.33
C VAL A 52 7.44 -10.04 1.36
N SER A 53 8.01 -11.08 1.96
CA SER A 53 9.47 -11.31 1.97
C SER A 53 10.01 -11.57 0.57
N SER A 54 9.26 -12.26 -0.30
CA SER A 54 9.63 -12.43 -1.71
C SER A 54 9.67 -11.09 -2.44
N LEU A 55 8.63 -10.24 -2.30
CA LEU A 55 8.65 -8.88 -2.86
C LEU A 55 9.85 -8.07 -2.36
N ALA A 56 10.16 -8.18 -1.08
CA ALA A 56 11.28 -7.48 -0.47
C ALA A 56 12.63 -7.91 -1.03
N SER A 57 12.79 -9.19 -1.43
CA SER A 57 14.02 -9.71 -2.02
C SER A 57 14.29 -9.20 -3.43
N GLU A 58 13.27 -8.72 -4.12
CA GLU A 58 13.32 -8.24 -5.50
C GLU A 58 13.26 -6.69 -5.58
N GLY A 59 13.31 -6.00 -4.45
CA GLY A 59 13.10 -4.57 -4.39
C GLY A 59 13.94 -3.85 -3.35
N ILE A 60 13.44 -2.70 -2.91
CA ILE A 60 14.06 -1.86 -1.89
C ILE A 60 13.23 -1.92 -0.62
N VAL A 61 13.87 -2.23 0.51
CA VAL A 61 13.28 -2.24 1.83
C VAL A 61 13.66 -0.96 2.57
N PHE A 62 12.66 -0.18 2.98
CA PHE A 62 12.87 1.04 3.76
C PHE A 62 12.75 0.72 5.25
N ASN A 63 13.86 0.79 5.98
CA ASN A 63 13.89 0.53 7.42
C ASN A 63 13.36 1.71 8.25
N ASN A 64 13.32 2.90 7.67
CA ASN A 64 12.92 4.14 8.34
C ASN A 64 11.87 4.88 7.50
N ALA A 65 10.66 4.36 7.46
CA ALA A 65 9.51 5.00 6.83
C ALA A 65 8.49 5.39 7.91
N PHE A 66 8.08 6.67 7.90
CA PHE A 66 7.21 7.22 8.93
C PHE A 66 5.92 7.76 8.34
N SER A 67 4.80 7.38 8.91
CA SER A 67 3.54 8.10 8.72
C SER A 67 3.60 9.43 9.48
N ASN A 68 3.06 10.48 8.88
CA ASN A 68 2.99 11.80 9.53
C ASN A 68 2.00 11.87 10.70
N ALA A 69 1.13 10.86 10.83
CA ALA A 69 0.19 10.75 11.93
C ALA A 69 -0.21 9.29 12.14
N PRO A 70 -0.41 8.85 13.40
CA PRO A 70 -0.74 7.48 13.74
C PRO A 70 -2.25 7.18 13.63
N VAL A 71 -2.95 7.75 12.64
CA VAL A 71 -4.39 7.56 12.41
C VAL A 71 -4.75 7.63 10.93
N CYS A 72 -5.68 6.77 10.52
CA CYS A 72 -5.98 6.49 9.12
C CYS A 72 -6.28 7.75 8.27
N SER A 73 -7.28 8.56 8.63
CA SER A 73 -7.72 9.65 7.76
C SER A 73 -6.68 10.76 7.59
N VAL A 74 -5.89 11.03 8.62
CA VAL A 74 -4.80 12.01 8.58
C VAL A 74 -3.64 11.49 7.72
N ALA A 75 -3.21 10.25 7.97
CA ALA A 75 -2.17 9.61 7.19
C ALA A 75 -2.57 9.49 5.71
N ARG A 76 -3.77 8.97 5.43
CA ARG A 76 -4.26 8.77 4.05
C ARG A 76 -4.44 10.07 3.29
N SER A 77 -4.88 11.16 3.95
CA SER A 77 -4.93 12.49 3.34
C SER A 77 -3.55 12.99 2.94
N THR A 78 -2.53 12.76 3.78
CA THR A 78 -1.14 13.11 3.47
C THR A 78 -0.59 12.23 2.34
N ILE A 79 -0.78 10.91 2.41
CA ILE A 79 -0.25 9.97 1.43
C ILE A 79 -0.79 10.30 0.03
N ILE A 80 -2.09 10.55 -0.09
CA ILE A 80 -2.71 10.77 -1.41
C ILE A 80 -2.43 12.16 -2.00
N THR A 81 -2.11 13.15 -1.16
CA THR A 81 -1.80 14.51 -1.61
C THR A 81 -0.30 14.80 -1.68
N GLY A 82 0.54 14.00 -1.00
CA GLY A 82 1.96 14.27 -0.82
C GLY A 82 2.24 15.51 0.06
N VAL A 83 1.25 16.03 0.78
CA VAL A 83 1.35 17.26 1.57
C VAL A 83 1.01 17.01 3.03
N TYR A 84 1.84 17.51 3.93
CA TYR A 84 1.61 17.37 5.38
C TYR A 84 0.28 17.95 5.82
N SER A 85 -0.42 17.22 6.67
CA SER A 85 -1.77 17.52 7.16
C SER A 85 -1.96 18.93 7.70
N PRO A 86 -1.02 19.57 8.44
CA PRO A 86 -1.20 20.95 8.91
C PRO A 86 -1.32 21.97 7.78
N ARG A 87 -0.60 21.78 6.66
CA ARG A 87 -0.68 22.69 5.50
C ARG A 87 -2.02 22.64 4.80
N ILE A 88 -2.65 21.46 4.75
CA ILE A 88 -3.92 21.25 4.06
C ILE A 88 -5.12 21.16 5.01
N GLY A 89 -4.91 21.40 6.31
CA GLY A 89 -5.98 21.43 7.30
C GLY A 89 -6.60 20.08 7.66
N THR A 90 -5.94 18.95 7.36
CA THR A 90 -6.48 17.58 7.53
C THR A 90 -5.98 16.86 8.78
N GLN A 91 -5.43 17.58 9.76
CA GLN A 91 -4.71 17.02 10.92
C GLN A 91 -5.62 16.38 12.00
N TYR A 92 -6.94 16.46 11.87
CA TYR A 92 -7.87 15.86 12.85
C TYR A 92 -8.51 14.60 12.30
N HIS A 93 -8.44 13.49 13.06
CA HIS A 93 -9.00 12.21 12.62
C HIS A 93 -10.51 12.29 12.39
N ARG A 94 -10.96 11.92 11.17
CA ARG A 94 -12.38 11.88 10.76
C ARG A 94 -13.17 13.11 11.22
N ARG A 95 -12.63 14.27 10.91
CA ARG A 95 -13.20 15.56 11.33
C ARG A 95 -14.65 15.72 10.84
N MET A 96 -15.47 16.38 11.64
CA MET A 96 -16.90 16.60 11.34
C MET A 96 -17.13 17.47 10.09
N SER A 97 -16.24 18.43 9.83
CA SER A 97 -16.31 19.29 8.65
C SER A 97 -15.07 19.10 7.80
N LEU A 98 -15.24 18.60 6.59
CA LEU A 98 -14.16 18.44 5.64
C LEU A 98 -13.63 19.80 5.16
N VAL A 99 -12.37 19.88 4.82
CA VAL A 99 -11.72 21.10 4.31
C VAL A 99 -11.61 21.05 2.80
N LYS A 100 -11.66 22.22 2.15
CA LYS A 100 -11.23 22.36 0.76
C LYS A 100 -9.71 22.31 0.73
N LEU A 101 -9.13 21.56 -0.23
CA LEU A 101 -7.71 21.60 -0.47
C LEU A 101 -7.28 22.99 -1.00
N PRO A 102 -6.04 23.43 -0.72
CA PRO A 102 -5.47 24.60 -1.41
C PRO A 102 -5.48 24.40 -2.92
N ASP A 103 -5.62 25.49 -3.68
CA ASP A 103 -5.78 25.43 -5.15
C ASP A 103 -4.54 24.84 -5.86
N ASP A 104 -3.37 24.90 -5.22
CA ASP A 104 -2.11 24.32 -5.70
C ASP A 104 -1.91 22.84 -5.32
N VAL A 105 -2.86 22.20 -4.65
CA VAL A 105 -2.76 20.82 -4.17
C VAL A 105 -3.85 19.96 -4.82
N LYS A 106 -3.42 18.95 -5.58
CA LYS A 106 -4.30 17.91 -6.12
C LYS A 106 -3.90 16.55 -5.54
N PRO A 107 -4.85 15.62 -5.34
CA PRO A 107 -4.52 14.23 -5.03
C PRO A 107 -3.77 13.55 -6.19
N LEU A 108 -2.85 12.64 -5.87
CA LEU A 108 -2.02 11.91 -6.84
C LEU A 108 -2.81 11.27 -8.01
N PRO A 109 -3.98 10.65 -7.79
CA PRO A 109 -4.73 10.06 -8.90
C PRO A 109 -5.12 11.08 -9.97
N VAL A 110 -5.36 12.33 -9.61
CA VAL A 110 -5.68 13.40 -10.57
C VAL A 110 -4.51 13.65 -11.52
N TYR A 111 -3.28 13.76 -10.98
CA TYR A 111 -2.08 13.91 -11.81
C TYR A 111 -1.85 12.69 -12.72
N LEU A 112 -2.10 11.49 -12.21
CA LEU A 112 -1.92 10.27 -12.98
C LEU A 112 -2.98 10.13 -14.08
N LYS A 113 -4.23 10.55 -13.83
CA LYS A 113 -5.27 10.65 -14.88
C LYS A 113 -4.85 11.63 -15.97
N GLU A 114 -4.36 12.82 -15.61
CA GLU A 114 -3.81 13.81 -16.56
C GLU A 114 -2.64 13.23 -17.37
N ALA A 115 -1.86 12.31 -16.78
CA ALA A 115 -0.79 11.58 -17.47
C ALA A 115 -1.27 10.36 -18.29
N GLY A 116 -2.58 10.08 -18.35
CA GLY A 116 -3.19 9.02 -19.15
C GLY A 116 -3.36 7.68 -18.45
N TYR A 117 -3.10 7.60 -17.15
CA TYR A 117 -3.35 6.39 -16.35
C TYR A 117 -4.85 6.20 -16.09
N TYR A 118 -5.27 4.95 -16.04
CA TYR A 118 -6.52 4.56 -15.40
C TYR A 118 -6.29 4.42 -13.91
N THR A 119 -7.14 5.05 -13.09
CA THR A 119 -6.95 5.11 -11.63
C THR A 119 -8.07 4.40 -10.90
N SER A 120 -7.73 3.44 -10.01
CA SER A 120 -8.71 2.68 -9.26
C SER A 120 -8.28 2.41 -7.81
N ASN A 121 -9.24 2.44 -6.89
CA ASN A 121 -9.01 2.23 -5.45
C ASN A 121 -10.00 1.20 -4.90
N ASN A 122 -9.49 0.09 -4.42
CA ASN A 122 -10.25 -0.97 -3.77
C ASN A 122 -9.78 -1.11 -2.30
N SER A 123 -10.46 -0.58 -1.28
CA SER A 123 -11.62 0.33 -1.41
C SER A 123 -11.67 1.33 -0.27
N LYS A 124 -10.54 1.86 0.18
CA LYS A 124 -10.52 2.80 1.30
C LYS A 124 -9.92 4.14 0.91
N GLU A 125 -10.71 5.21 1.03
CA GLU A 125 -10.25 6.59 0.88
C GLU A 125 -9.95 7.22 2.24
N ASP A 126 -10.96 7.35 3.09
CA ASP A 126 -10.89 7.93 4.44
C ASP A 126 -10.22 9.33 4.46
N TYR A 127 -10.48 10.16 3.43
CA TYR A 127 -9.86 11.47 3.30
C TYR A 127 -10.58 12.54 4.12
N ASN A 128 -9.80 13.43 4.76
CA ASN A 128 -10.32 14.56 5.55
C ASN A 128 -10.57 15.84 4.73
N PHE A 129 -10.67 15.75 3.42
CA PHE A 129 -10.90 16.91 2.54
C PHE A 129 -12.09 16.65 1.61
N ILE A 130 -12.67 17.75 1.12
CA ILE A 130 -13.73 17.72 0.12
C ILE A 130 -13.12 17.28 -1.21
N LYS A 131 -13.69 16.25 -1.82
CA LYS A 131 -13.31 15.82 -3.16
C LYS A 131 -13.89 16.79 -4.17
N ASP A 132 -13.04 17.54 -4.84
CA ASP A 132 -13.45 18.41 -5.93
C ASP A 132 -13.37 17.62 -7.25
N GLY A 133 -14.55 17.26 -7.77
CA GLY A 133 -14.69 16.38 -8.92
C GLY A 133 -14.34 14.90 -8.65
N GLU A 134 -14.08 14.19 -9.72
CA GLU A 134 -13.74 12.77 -9.68
C GLU A 134 -12.23 12.57 -9.51
N ILE A 135 -11.79 12.26 -8.28
CA ILE A 135 -10.39 11.97 -7.98
C ILE A 135 -9.96 10.67 -8.67
N TRP A 136 -10.76 9.62 -8.57
CA TRP A 136 -10.53 8.30 -9.14
C TRP A 136 -11.42 8.05 -10.35
N ASP A 137 -11.01 7.22 -11.32
CA ASP A 137 -11.93 6.67 -12.31
C ASP A 137 -12.88 5.68 -11.65
N GLU A 138 -12.38 4.87 -10.68
CA GLU A 138 -13.20 4.01 -9.83
C GLU A 138 -12.68 3.98 -8.39
N SER A 139 -13.60 4.09 -7.40
CA SER A 139 -13.26 3.89 -6.00
C SER A 139 -14.41 3.17 -5.29
N SER A 140 -14.28 1.88 -5.09
CA SER A 140 -15.26 1.00 -4.43
C SER A 140 -14.68 -0.37 -4.14
N GLY A 141 -15.42 -1.23 -3.40
CA GLY A 141 -15.04 -2.63 -3.21
C GLY A 141 -15.05 -3.49 -4.49
N LYS A 142 -15.51 -2.93 -5.62
CA LYS A 142 -15.48 -3.59 -6.94
C LYS A 142 -14.49 -2.94 -7.91
N ALA A 143 -13.87 -1.83 -7.51
CA ALA A 143 -12.89 -1.14 -8.32
C ALA A 143 -11.72 -2.06 -8.70
N SER A 144 -11.32 -2.04 -9.95
CA SER A 144 -10.31 -2.94 -10.47
C SER A 144 -9.51 -2.31 -11.61
N TYR A 145 -8.19 -2.53 -11.60
CA TYR A 145 -7.33 -2.17 -12.73
C TYR A 145 -7.76 -2.82 -14.06
N LYS A 146 -8.58 -3.88 -14.01
CA LYS A 146 -9.08 -4.60 -15.21
C LYS A 146 -10.08 -3.79 -16.03
N ASN A 147 -10.72 -2.79 -15.45
CA ASN A 147 -11.73 -1.97 -16.13
C ASN A 147 -11.10 -0.90 -17.02
N ARG A 148 -9.76 -0.80 -17.06
CA ARG A 148 -9.03 0.08 -17.96
C ARG A 148 -9.18 -0.29 -19.43
N LYS A 149 -8.89 0.64 -20.33
CA LYS A 149 -8.75 0.34 -21.75
C LYS A 149 -7.55 -0.59 -21.99
N LYS A 150 -7.59 -1.34 -23.07
CA LYS A 150 -6.47 -2.22 -23.46
C LYS A 150 -5.18 -1.39 -23.55
N GLU A 151 -4.09 -1.93 -22.99
CA GLU A 151 -2.74 -1.31 -22.95
C GLU A 151 -2.64 0.04 -22.21
N GLN A 152 -3.72 0.53 -21.61
CA GLN A 152 -3.68 1.73 -20.79
C GLN A 152 -2.90 1.43 -19.49
N PRO A 153 -1.88 2.23 -19.12
CA PRO A 153 -1.23 2.08 -17.84
C PRO A 153 -2.22 2.35 -16.71
N PHE A 154 -2.08 1.69 -15.58
CA PHE A 154 -2.95 1.89 -14.45
C PHE A 154 -2.18 2.32 -13.19
N PHE A 155 -2.89 3.03 -12.33
CA PHE A 155 -2.59 3.19 -10.92
C PHE A 155 -3.71 2.53 -10.12
N HIS A 156 -3.39 1.46 -9.42
CA HIS A 156 -4.35 0.72 -8.60
C HIS A 156 -3.90 0.71 -7.14
N VAL A 157 -4.85 0.98 -6.25
CA VAL A 157 -4.65 0.83 -4.81
C VAL A 157 -5.48 -0.36 -4.33
N GLN A 158 -4.81 -1.39 -3.82
CA GLN A 158 -5.44 -2.53 -3.19
C GLN A 158 -5.27 -2.43 -1.67
N ASN A 159 -6.37 -2.25 -0.97
CA ASN A 159 -6.38 -2.20 0.49
C ASN A 159 -6.73 -3.57 1.08
N PHE A 160 -6.02 -3.93 2.16
CA PHE A 160 -6.26 -5.13 2.95
C PHE A 160 -6.62 -4.74 4.39
N HIS A 161 -7.78 -5.17 4.86
CA HIS A 161 -8.37 -4.74 6.13
C HIS A 161 -8.14 -5.73 7.28
N ASN A 162 -7.49 -6.85 7.05
CA ASN A 162 -7.32 -7.94 8.03
C ASN A 162 -6.61 -7.49 9.29
N THR A 163 -5.69 -6.53 9.20
CA THR A 163 -4.92 -6.01 10.33
C THR A 163 -5.54 -4.79 11.03
N HIS A 164 -6.67 -4.29 10.51
CA HIS A 164 -7.40 -3.16 11.12
C HIS A 164 -7.88 -3.49 12.54
N GLU A 165 -7.89 -2.50 13.44
CA GLU A 165 -8.29 -2.66 14.86
C GLU A 165 -9.61 -3.40 15.04
N GLY A 166 -10.59 -3.18 14.17
CA GLY A 166 -11.88 -3.85 14.22
C GLY A 166 -11.82 -5.38 14.14
N GLN A 167 -10.74 -5.94 13.60
CA GLN A 167 -10.52 -7.38 13.50
C GLN A 167 -10.02 -8.00 14.82
N LEU A 168 -9.65 -7.16 15.80
CA LEU A 168 -9.20 -7.61 17.12
C LEU A 168 -10.27 -7.47 18.19
N HIS A 169 -11.51 -7.15 17.81
CA HIS A 169 -12.62 -7.10 18.75
C HIS A 169 -13.20 -8.49 18.97
N PHE A 170 -13.27 -8.90 20.22
CA PHE A 170 -13.88 -10.16 20.66
C PHE A 170 -14.54 -9.97 22.02
N ASP A 171 -15.54 -10.76 22.31
CA ASP A 171 -16.22 -10.79 23.60
C ASP A 171 -15.55 -11.75 24.59
N GLN A 172 -16.04 -11.78 25.81
CA GLN A 172 -15.51 -12.60 26.88
C GLN A 172 -15.64 -14.11 26.60
N GLU A 173 -16.75 -14.53 26.04
CA GLU A 173 -16.99 -15.95 25.70
C GLU A 173 -16.00 -16.43 24.64
N HIS A 174 -15.77 -15.63 23.62
CA HIS A 174 -14.77 -15.92 22.59
C HIS A 174 -13.37 -16.07 23.21
N LEU A 175 -12.97 -15.14 24.08
CA LEU A 175 -11.69 -15.19 24.77
C LEU A 175 -11.53 -16.46 25.59
N GLU A 176 -12.51 -16.80 26.42
CA GLU A 176 -12.49 -17.99 27.26
C GLU A 176 -12.36 -19.30 26.46
N ASN A 177 -13.06 -19.39 25.33
CA ASN A 177 -12.95 -20.52 24.42
C ASN A 177 -11.59 -20.57 23.71
N ALA A 178 -11.10 -19.43 23.27
CA ALA A 178 -9.78 -19.33 22.64
C ALA A 178 -8.65 -19.72 23.60
N LEU A 179 -8.71 -19.32 24.87
CA LEU A 179 -7.71 -19.66 25.88
C LEU A 179 -7.66 -21.15 26.20
N LYS A 180 -8.75 -21.90 26.00
CA LYS A 180 -8.79 -23.36 26.17
C LYS A 180 -8.10 -24.11 25.01
N THR A 181 -8.07 -23.52 23.82
CA THR A 181 -7.66 -24.19 22.59
C THR A 181 -6.29 -23.74 22.07
N ASN A 182 -5.83 -22.55 22.45
CA ASN A 182 -4.57 -21.98 21.96
C ASN A 182 -3.47 -22.10 23.02
N ASN A 183 -2.31 -22.64 22.63
CA ASN A 183 -1.10 -22.52 23.43
C ASN A 183 -0.45 -21.16 23.18
N LEU A 184 -0.46 -20.31 24.19
CA LEU A 184 0.06 -18.94 24.15
C LEU A 184 1.42 -18.76 24.87
N ASP A 185 2.04 -19.85 25.33
CA ASP A 185 3.29 -19.80 26.12
C ASP A 185 4.46 -19.19 25.35
N SER A 186 4.48 -19.38 24.03
CA SER A 186 5.51 -18.80 23.15
C SER A 186 5.28 -17.35 22.79
N VAL A 187 4.07 -16.80 23.02
CA VAL A 187 3.73 -15.43 22.68
C VAL A 187 4.28 -14.52 23.77
N LYS A 188 5.19 -13.61 23.38
CA LYS A 188 5.80 -12.64 24.30
C LYS A 188 5.37 -11.24 23.89
N PRO A 189 4.49 -10.59 24.68
CA PRO A 189 4.19 -9.18 24.48
C PRO A 189 5.43 -8.31 24.58
N PHE A 190 5.40 -7.14 23.93
CA PHE A 190 6.48 -6.17 24.10
C PHE A 190 6.61 -5.73 25.56
N PRO A 191 7.80 -5.32 26.03
CA PRO A 191 8.04 -4.99 27.45
C PRO A 191 7.13 -3.92 28.04
N TYR A 192 6.52 -3.09 27.20
CA TYR A 192 5.57 -2.06 27.60
C TYR A 192 4.10 -2.50 27.56
N HIS A 193 3.83 -3.73 27.14
CA HIS A 193 2.50 -4.33 27.17
C HIS A 193 2.34 -5.25 28.37
N PRO A 194 1.14 -5.37 28.94
CA PRO A 194 0.92 -6.29 30.06
C PRO A 194 1.03 -7.74 29.58
N ASP A 195 1.76 -8.55 30.34
CA ASP A 195 1.88 -9.99 30.07
C ASP A 195 0.72 -10.76 30.71
N THR A 196 -0.45 -10.70 30.09
CA THR A 196 -1.67 -11.38 30.51
C THR A 196 -2.14 -12.35 29.43
N PRO A 197 -2.94 -13.38 29.79
CA PRO A 197 -3.52 -14.30 28.79
C PRO A 197 -4.30 -13.56 27.68
N THR A 198 -5.09 -12.56 28.04
CA THR A 198 -5.81 -11.72 27.09
C THR A 198 -4.87 -11.02 26.10
N PHE A 199 -3.81 -10.43 26.61
CA PHE A 199 -2.87 -9.68 25.76
C PHE A 199 -2.06 -10.60 24.84
N ARG A 200 -1.63 -11.76 25.36
CA ARG A 200 -0.98 -12.80 24.56
C ARG A 200 -1.91 -13.30 23.45
N TYR A 201 -3.19 -13.54 23.76
CA TYR A 201 -4.18 -13.94 22.76
C TYR A 201 -4.37 -12.85 21.69
N THR A 202 -4.58 -11.60 22.09
CA THR A 202 -4.73 -10.48 21.15
C THR A 202 -3.52 -10.35 20.19
N GLN A 203 -2.31 -10.47 20.73
CA GLN A 203 -1.10 -10.43 19.89
C GLN A 203 -1.01 -11.64 18.95
N SER A 204 -1.36 -12.84 19.42
CA SER A 204 -1.40 -14.04 18.58
C SER A 204 -2.42 -13.90 17.45
N LEU A 205 -3.61 -13.40 17.76
CA LEU A 205 -4.66 -13.12 16.78
C LEU A 205 -4.18 -12.11 15.73
N TYR A 206 -3.52 -11.04 16.17
CA TYR A 206 -2.96 -10.03 15.28
C TYR A 206 -1.88 -10.60 14.34
N HIS A 207 -0.99 -11.46 14.85
CA HIS A 207 -0.02 -12.17 14.02
C HIS A 207 -0.70 -13.10 12.99
N ASN A 208 -1.81 -13.75 13.34
CA ASN A 208 -2.54 -14.57 12.39
C ASN A 208 -3.17 -13.72 11.27
N HIS A 209 -3.70 -12.55 11.60
CA HIS A 209 -4.19 -11.60 10.58
C HIS A 209 -3.09 -11.14 9.62
N HIS A 210 -1.85 -10.99 10.09
CA HIS A 210 -0.71 -10.71 9.20
C HIS A 210 -0.44 -11.86 8.22
N LYS A 211 -0.51 -13.10 8.70
CA LYS A 211 -0.34 -14.28 7.83
C LYS A 211 -1.47 -14.40 6.81
N ASP A 212 -2.67 -14.02 7.18
CA ASP A 212 -3.81 -14.05 6.25
C ASP A 212 -3.71 -12.96 5.19
N VAL A 213 -3.31 -11.74 5.59
CA VAL A 213 -2.99 -10.67 4.64
C VAL A 213 -1.88 -11.10 3.67
N ASP A 214 -0.83 -11.74 4.15
CA ASP A 214 0.26 -12.21 3.30
C ASP A 214 -0.22 -13.20 2.23
N LYS A 215 -1.10 -14.12 2.60
CA LYS A 215 -1.72 -15.06 1.64
C LYS A 215 -2.56 -14.34 0.58
N GLU A 216 -3.32 -13.31 0.98
CA GLU A 216 -4.13 -12.52 0.05
C GLU A 216 -3.24 -11.70 -0.90
N ILE A 217 -2.16 -11.11 -0.39
CA ILE A 217 -1.14 -10.42 -1.20
C ILE A 217 -0.54 -11.40 -2.22
N GLY A 218 -0.13 -12.59 -1.78
CA GLY A 218 0.42 -13.61 -2.67
C GLY A 218 -0.54 -13.99 -3.80
N LYS A 219 -1.82 -14.16 -3.51
CA LYS A 219 -2.86 -14.41 -4.53
C LYS A 219 -3.00 -13.23 -5.50
N PHE A 220 -2.90 -12.00 -5.00
CA PHE A 220 -3.01 -10.81 -5.85
C PHE A 220 -1.79 -10.67 -6.77
N ILE A 221 -0.58 -10.88 -6.26
CA ILE A 221 0.65 -10.86 -7.06
C ILE A 221 0.63 -11.96 -8.12
N LYS A 222 0.26 -13.19 -7.74
CA LYS A 222 0.12 -14.30 -8.69
C LYS A 222 -0.84 -13.99 -9.85
N LYS A 223 -1.92 -13.29 -9.56
CA LYS A 223 -2.88 -12.85 -10.60
C LYS A 223 -2.25 -11.85 -11.58
N LEU A 224 -1.40 -10.92 -11.11
CA LEU A 224 -0.66 -10.01 -11.99
C LEU A 224 0.37 -10.74 -12.84
N GLU A 225 1.04 -11.72 -12.26
CA GLU A 225 1.98 -12.60 -12.98
C GLU A 225 1.29 -13.37 -14.09
N ASP A 226 0.16 -14.04 -13.78
CA ASP A 226 -0.64 -14.81 -14.74
C ASP A 226 -1.20 -13.93 -15.88
N GLU A 227 -1.34 -12.64 -15.65
CA GLU A 227 -1.77 -11.64 -16.64
C GLU A 227 -0.60 -10.97 -17.38
N ASN A 228 0.65 -11.37 -17.13
CA ASN A 228 1.88 -10.78 -17.68
C ASN A 228 1.99 -9.27 -17.43
N LEU A 229 1.55 -8.81 -16.26
CA LEU A 229 1.59 -7.39 -15.86
C LEU A 229 2.73 -7.09 -14.91
N LEU A 230 3.29 -8.11 -14.23
CA LEU A 230 4.23 -7.93 -13.13
C LEU A 230 5.51 -7.24 -13.59
N ASP A 231 6.07 -7.64 -14.75
CA ASP A 231 7.35 -7.14 -15.27
C ASP A 231 7.36 -5.63 -15.57
N ASN A 232 6.19 -5.02 -15.79
CA ASN A 232 6.05 -3.59 -16.04
C ASN A 232 5.26 -2.89 -14.92
N THR A 233 5.28 -3.43 -13.69
CA THR A 233 4.54 -2.89 -12.55
C THR A 233 5.49 -2.45 -11.43
N ILE A 234 5.39 -1.20 -11.03
CA ILE A 234 6.04 -0.70 -9.81
C ILE A 234 5.10 -0.99 -8.65
N ILE A 235 5.55 -1.80 -7.68
CA ILE A 235 4.74 -2.18 -6.53
C ILE A 235 5.25 -1.46 -5.28
N PHE A 236 4.38 -0.73 -4.62
CA PHE A 236 4.60 -0.18 -3.28
C PHE A 236 3.78 -0.99 -2.28
N TYR A 237 4.44 -1.62 -1.33
CA TYR A 237 3.79 -2.26 -0.19
C TYR A 237 4.06 -1.44 1.07
N TYR A 238 3.00 -0.99 1.74
CA TYR A 238 3.11 -0.15 2.95
C TYR A 238 1.86 -0.23 3.82
N ALA A 239 1.99 0.23 5.08
CA ALA A 239 0.84 0.48 5.95
C ALA A 239 0.50 1.97 5.98
N ASP A 240 -0.78 2.30 6.19
CA ASP A 240 -1.21 3.69 6.29
C ASP A 240 -0.61 4.39 7.53
N HIS A 241 -0.45 3.69 8.63
CA HIS A 241 0.28 4.12 9.83
C HIS A 241 0.77 2.90 10.62
N GLY A 242 1.27 3.11 11.85
CA GLY A 242 1.77 2.04 12.70
C GLY A 242 0.70 1.10 13.26
N GLY A 243 1.11 0.24 14.21
CA GLY A 243 0.28 -0.85 14.74
C GLY A 243 -0.95 -0.40 15.53
N VAL A 244 -1.77 -1.38 15.92
CA VAL A 244 -3.07 -1.16 16.55
C VAL A 244 -3.03 -1.33 18.08
N LEU A 245 -2.08 -2.11 18.62
CA LEU A 245 -2.04 -2.39 20.05
C LEU A 245 -1.73 -1.13 20.87
N PRO A 246 -2.04 -1.11 22.17
CA PRO A 246 -1.81 0.05 23.03
C PRO A 246 -0.46 0.70 22.85
N ARG A 247 -0.41 2.05 22.92
CA ARG A 247 0.73 2.89 22.64
C ARG A 247 1.08 3.03 21.13
N SER A 248 0.24 2.54 20.24
CA SER A 248 0.45 2.61 18.80
C SER A 248 -0.56 3.57 18.14
N LYS A 249 -1.65 3.09 17.59
CA LYS A 249 -2.69 3.91 16.95
C LYS A 249 -3.17 5.04 17.88
N GLY A 250 -3.22 6.27 17.36
CA GLY A 250 -3.60 7.46 18.14
C GLY A 250 -2.47 8.08 18.95
N TYR A 251 -1.29 7.46 19.03
CA TYR A 251 -0.16 7.94 19.80
C TYR A 251 1.07 8.17 18.92
N ILE A 252 1.81 9.25 19.19
CA ILE A 252 3.00 9.68 18.42
C ILE A 252 4.28 8.89 18.72
N TYR A 253 4.17 7.75 19.41
CA TYR A 253 5.31 6.86 19.58
C TYR A 253 5.68 6.17 18.26
N GLU A 254 6.88 5.63 18.18
CA GLU A 254 7.36 4.88 17.01
C GLU A 254 6.40 3.75 16.62
N SER A 255 5.87 3.00 17.60
CA SER A 255 4.89 1.93 17.34
C SER A 255 3.60 2.40 16.66
N GLY A 256 3.27 3.71 16.74
CA GLY A 256 2.12 4.32 16.07
C GLY A 256 2.45 5.00 14.74
N SER A 257 3.65 5.58 14.61
CA SER A 257 4.05 6.36 13.44
C SER A 257 5.00 5.63 12.49
N VAL A 258 5.80 4.67 12.97
CA VAL A 258 6.69 3.91 12.09
C VAL A 258 5.87 2.94 11.29
N SER A 259 5.80 3.23 10.01
CA SER A 259 5.27 2.33 8.97
C SER A 259 6.44 1.52 8.39
N TYR A 260 6.14 0.67 7.44
CA TYR A 260 7.13 0.00 6.60
C TYR A 260 6.80 0.31 5.15
N THR A 261 7.80 0.28 4.30
CA THR A 261 7.59 0.48 2.87
C THR A 261 8.55 -0.41 2.10
N HIS A 262 8.03 -1.08 1.10
CA HIS A 262 8.80 -1.81 0.10
C HIS A 262 8.48 -1.24 -1.26
N LEU A 263 9.47 -1.17 -2.11
CA LEU A 263 9.34 -0.78 -3.49
C LEU A 263 9.96 -1.88 -4.36
N THR A 264 9.13 -2.55 -5.14
CA THR A 264 9.58 -3.48 -6.18
C THR A 264 9.58 -2.74 -7.50
N LEU A 265 10.70 -2.72 -8.17
CA LEU A 265 10.85 -2.08 -9.48
C LEU A 265 10.59 -3.10 -10.59
N PRO A 266 10.10 -2.68 -11.78
CA PRO A 266 10.00 -3.55 -12.94
C PRO A 266 11.36 -4.18 -13.26
N THR A 267 11.39 -5.48 -13.44
CA THR A 267 12.56 -6.19 -13.97
C THR A 267 12.54 -6.07 -15.48
N ARG A 268 13.46 -5.32 -16.05
CA ARG A 268 13.70 -5.26 -17.49
C ARG A 268 14.90 -6.08 -17.87
#